data_10cea39f2d00e39bfd861511ffa8afc2
#
_entry.id   10cea39f2d00e39bfd861511ffa8afc2
#
_cell.length_a   1.000
_cell.length_b   1.000
_cell.length_c   1.000
_cell.angle_alpha   90.00
_cell.angle_beta   90.00
_cell.angle_gamma   90.00
#
_symmetry.space_group_name_H-M   'P 1'
#
loop_
_entity.id
_entity.type
_entity.pdbx_description
1 polymer ?
#
loop_
_entity_poly.entity_id
_entity_poly.type
_entity_poly.pdbx_seq_one_letter_code
_entity_poly.pdbx_strand_id
1 'polypeptide(L)'
;GLVYAYMHRPQPDYPPKLGVLIELNCETDFVAKTEAFERLAKDIAMHISFADPDWTTRDQVPQTVIDEESAIYAKQAEDSGKPENIIEKIVGGKLEGFYKERVLMDQEWIQDKSKSISDLVSEAKASMGENINIGRFARIRVGEGQGS
;
A
#
# COMPACT_ATOMS: atom_id res chain seq x y z
N GLY A 1 -1.59 -19.63 2.83
CA GLY A 1 -0.75 -18.43 2.78
C GLY A 1 0.44 -18.51 3.71
N LEU A 2 1.14 -17.41 3.80
CA LEU A 2 2.29 -17.28 4.68
C LEU A 2 2.34 -15.91 5.35
N VAL A 3 3.16 -15.84 6.39
CA VAL A 3 3.57 -14.56 7.01
C VAL A 3 5.05 -14.38 6.65
N TYR A 4 5.38 -13.22 6.11
CA TYR A 4 6.76 -12.87 5.77
C TYR A 4 7.23 -11.70 6.60
N ALA A 5 8.45 -11.80 7.11
CA ALA A 5 9.10 -10.73 7.87
C ALA A 5 10.24 -10.13 7.06
N TYR A 6 10.20 -8.83 6.84
CA TYR A 6 11.28 -8.07 6.24
C TYR A 6 11.88 -7.13 7.28
N MET A 7 13.18 -7.26 7.48
CA MET A 7 13.93 -6.43 8.45
C MET A 7 14.96 -5.62 7.69
N HIS A 8 14.88 -4.31 7.83
CA HIS A 8 15.80 -3.39 7.15
C HIS A 8 16.85 -2.86 8.13
N ARG A 9 18.13 -2.98 7.75
CA ARG A 9 19.27 -2.46 8.50
C ARG A 9 19.84 -1.26 7.77
N PRO A 10 20.18 -0.15 8.48
CA PRO A 10 20.84 0.97 7.82
C PRO A 10 22.22 0.58 7.29
N GLN A 11 22.91 -0.31 7.99
CA GLN A 11 24.20 -0.88 7.61
C GLN A 11 24.28 -2.30 8.17
N PRO A 12 25.11 -3.18 7.57
CA PRO A 12 25.19 -4.58 8.00
C PRO A 12 25.51 -4.78 9.49
N ASP A 13 26.33 -3.89 10.07
CA ASP A 13 26.80 -4.00 11.45
C ASP A 13 25.82 -3.41 12.46
N TYR A 14 24.76 -2.74 11.99
CA TYR A 14 23.78 -2.10 12.87
C TYR A 14 22.54 -3.00 13.03
N PRO A 15 21.87 -2.90 14.18
CA PRO A 15 20.60 -3.63 14.35
C PRO A 15 19.56 -3.08 13.37
N PRO A 16 18.58 -3.91 12.98
CA PRO A 16 17.48 -3.43 12.14
C PRO A 16 16.66 -2.37 12.88
N LYS A 17 16.26 -1.33 12.19
CA LYS A 17 15.46 -0.25 12.76
C LYS A 17 14.07 -0.11 12.14
N LEU A 18 13.79 -0.94 11.15
CA LEU A 18 12.52 -0.96 10.44
C LEU A 18 12.18 -2.41 10.13
N GLY A 19 10.98 -2.81 10.49
CA GLY A 19 10.50 -4.16 10.23
C GLY A 19 9.09 -4.13 9.66
N VAL A 20 8.81 -5.08 8.78
CA VAL A 20 7.49 -5.28 8.19
C VAL A 20 7.10 -6.75 8.33
N LEU A 21 5.89 -7.00 8.81
CA LEU A 21 5.24 -8.30 8.72
C LEU A 21 4.11 -8.20 7.72
N ILE A 22 4.00 -9.16 6.82
CA ILE A 22 2.91 -9.23 5.84
C ILE A 22 2.28 -10.61 5.85
N GLU A 23 0.96 -10.64 5.82
CA GLU A 23 0.16 -11.83 5.60
C GLU A 23 -0.23 -11.86 4.12
N LEU A 24 0.27 -12.87 3.39
CA LEU A 24 -0.07 -13.07 1.99
C LEU A 24 -0.83 -14.39 1.87
N ASN A 25 -2.04 -14.34 1.33
CA ASN A 25 -2.95 -15.47 1.28
C ASN A 25 -3.07 -16.05 -0.11
N CYS A 26 -3.17 -17.38 -0.18
CA CYS A 26 -3.48 -18.14 -1.40
C CYS A 26 -4.43 -19.28 -1.04
N GLU A 27 -4.80 -20.11 -2.02
CA GLU A 27 -5.78 -21.16 -1.80
C GLU A 27 -5.18 -22.44 -1.22
N THR A 28 -3.93 -22.78 -1.60
CA THR A 28 -3.30 -24.04 -1.20
C THR A 28 -1.93 -23.85 -0.59
N ASP A 29 -1.52 -24.81 0.25
CA ASP A 29 -0.17 -24.87 0.78
C ASP A 29 0.86 -25.19 -0.31
N PHE A 30 0.44 -25.80 -1.42
CA PHE A 30 1.33 -26.05 -2.55
C PHE A 30 1.87 -24.75 -3.12
N VAL A 31 1.00 -23.76 -3.33
CA VAL A 31 1.42 -22.42 -3.80
C VAL A 31 2.19 -21.69 -2.72
N ALA A 32 1.73 -21.76 -1.47
CA ALA A 32 2.38 -21.09 -0.35
C ALA A 32 3.85 -21.51 -0.16
N LYS A 33 4.19 -22.75 -0.53
CA LYS A 33 5.57 -23.29 -0.41
C LYS A 33 6.48 -22.88 -1.55
N THR A 34 5.96 -22.29 -2.62
CA THR A 34 6.78 -21.96 -3.79
C THR A 34 7.69 -20.76 -3.54
N GLU A 35 8.85 -20.76 -4.19
CA GLU A 35 9.76 -19.62 -4.16
C GLU A 35 9.13 -18.36 -4.76
N ALA A 36 8.29 -18.53 -5.78
CA ALA A 36 7.61 -17.41 -6.44
C ALA A 36 6.65 -16.72 -5.48
N PHE A 37 5.91 -17.47 -4.68
CA PHE A 37 4.99 -16.90 -3.69
C PHE A 37 5.74 -16.18 -2.58
N GLU A 38 6.80 -16.78 -2.06
CA GLU A 38 7.65 -16.16 -1.05
C GLU A 38 8.30 -14.88 -1.57
N ARG A 39 8.76 -14.88 -2.83
CA ARG A 39 9.34 -13.69 -3.46
C ARG A 39 8.32 -12.56 -3.58
N LEU A 40 7.09 -12.90 -3.95
CA LEU A 40 6.01 -11.91 -3.98
C LEU A 40 5.81 -11.27 -2.61
N ALA A 41 5.76 -12.08 -1.56
CA ALA A 41 5.63 -11.60 -0.19
C ALA A 41 6.79 -10.69 0.20
N LYS A 42 8.02 -11.07 -0.14
CA LYS A 42 9.21 -10.26 0.10
C LYS A 42 9.15 -8.94 -0.65
N ASP A 43 8.80 -8.95 -1.91
CA ASP A 43 8.74 -7.75 -2.75
C ASP A 43 7.72 -6.75 -2.19
N ILE A 44 6.55 -7.25 -1.78
CA ILE A 44 5.51 -6.40 -1.19
C ILE A 44 5.94 -5.88 0.18
N ALA A 45 6.53 -6.73 1.02
CA ALA A 45 7.02 -6.31 2.34
C ALA A 45 8.09 -5.21 2.22
N MET A 46 9.02 -5.37 1.28
CA MET A 46 10.05 -4.37 1.01
C MET A 46 9.41 -3.07 0.53
N HIS A 47 8.42 -3.14 -0.35
CA HIS A 47 7.67 -1.98 -0.80
C HIS A 47 7.01 -1.25 0.39
N ILE A 48 6.34 -1.98 1.27
CA ILE A 48 5.69 -1.41 2.46
C ILE A 48 6.70 -0.67 3.33
N SER A 49 7.92 -1.21 3.46
CA SER A 49 8.95 -0.60 4.30
C SER A 49 9.31 0.81 3.83
N PHE A 50 9.31 1.05 2.52
CA PHE A 50 9.67 2.35 1.95
C PHE A 50 8.46 3.25 1.68
N ALA A 51 7.36 2.68 1.22
CA ALA A 51 6.20 3.46 0.79
C ALA A 51 5.24 3.82 1.93
N ASP A 52 5.33 3.12 3.06
CA ASP A 52 4.56 3.38 4.28
C ASP A 52 3.07 3.60 4.02
N PRO A 53 2.36 2.64 3.41
CA PRO A 53 0.92 2.77 3.22
C PRO A 53 0.18 2.69 4.56
N ASP A 54 -0.98 3.35 4.63
CA ASP A 54 -1.81 3.31 5.83
C ASP A 54 -2.87 2.21 5.78
N TRP A 55 -3.33 1.87 4.58
CA TRP A 55 -4.39 0.88 4.38
C TRP A 55 -4.03 -0.06 3.24
N THR A 56 -4.54 -1.29 3.29
CA THR A 56 -4.32 -2.26 2.23
C THR A 56 -5.17 -1.95 0.99
N THR A 57 -6.46 -1.67 1.19
CA THR A 57 -7.42 -1.42 0.12
C THR A 57 -8.23 -0.16 0.41
N ARG A 58 -8.85 0.40 -0.63
CA ARG A 58 -9.62 1.65 -0.52
C ARG A 58 -10.79 1.54 0.46
N ASP A 59 -11.42 0.38 0.53
CA ASP A 59 -12.57 0.16 1.42
C ASP A 59 -12.18 0.22 2.91
N GLN A 60 -10.91 0.12 3.24
CA GLN A 60 -10.42 0.26 4.61
C GLN A 60 -10.25 1.72 5.04
N VAL A 61 -10.23 2.65 4.09
CA VAL A 61 -10.10 4.08 4.40
C VAL A 61 -11.39 4.54 5.08
N PRO A 62 -11.31 5.08 6.32
CA PRO A 62 -12.52 5.56 7.00
C PRO A 62 -13.21 6.65 6.19
N GLN A 63 -14.55 6.61 6.14
CA GLN A 63 -15.32 7.61 5.42
C GLN A 63 -15.05 9.02 5.95
N THR A 64 -14.80 9.16 7.25
CA THR A 64 -14.43 10.45 7.86
C THR A 64 -13.16 11.04 7.25
N VAL A 65 -12.16 10.19 6.95
CA VAL A 65 -10.91 10.62 6.32
C VAL A 65 -11.17 11.10 4.89
N ILE A 66 -11.95 10.34 4.13
CA ILE A 66 -12.33 10.71 2.76
C ILE A 66 -13.08 12.03 2.75
N ASP A 67 -14.04 12.21 3.66
CA ASP A 67 -14.84 13.43 3.77
C ASP A 67 -13.98 14.64 4.13
N GLU A 68 -13.04 14.50 5.07
CA GLU A 68 -12.12 15.55 5.46
C GLU A 68 -11.20 15.96 4.30
N GLU A 69 -10.61 14.98 3.61
CA GLU A 69 -9.74 15.26 2.46
C GLU A 69 -10.54 15.91 1.33
N SER A 70 -11.74 15.42 1.05
CA SER A 70 -12.61 16.00 0.02
C SER A 70 -12.96 17.44 0.32
N ALA A 71 -13.26 17.77 1.58
CA ALA A 71 -13.57 19.13 2.01
C ALA A 71 -12.37 20.08 1.81
N ILE A 72 -11.17 19.60 2.15
CA ILE A 72 -9.93 20.36 1.97
C ILE A 72 -9.70 20.66 0.48
N TYR A 73 -9.83 19.65 -0.38
CA TYR A 73 -9.62 19.81 -1.82
C TYR A 73 -10.67 20.74 -2.45
N ALA A 74 -11.93 20.62 -2.01
CA ALA A 74 -13.01 21.48 -2.49
C ALA A 74 -12.75 22.95 -2.12
N LYS A 75 -12.32 23.19 -0.88
CA LYS A 75 -11.99 24.53 -0.42
C LYS A 75 -10.82 25.13 -1.18
N GLN A 76 -9.78 24.36 -1.40
CA GLN A 76 -8.62 24.81 -2.19
C GLN A 76 -9.03 25.19 -3.62
N ALA A 77 -9.91 24.42 -4.23
CA ALA A 77 -10.43 24.71 -5.57
C ALA A 77 -11.28 25.98 -5.60
N GLU A 78 -12.15 26.18 -4.59
CA GLU A 78 -12.94 27.40 -4.45
C GLU A 78 -12.06 28.63 -4.28
N ASP A 79 -11.07 28.53 -3.39
CA ASP A 79 -10.13 29.64 -3.13
C ASP A 79 -9.29 29.99 -4.36
N SER A 80 -9.09 29.03 -5.27
CA SER A 80 -8.41 29.26 -6.55
C SER A 80 -9.33 29.80 -7.62
N GLY A 81 -10.60 30.08 -7.30
CA GLY A 81 -11.57 30.67 -8.22
C GLY A 81 -12.13 29.70 -9.26
N LYS A 82 -12.07 28.40 -9.01
CA LYS A 82 -12.57 27.39 -9.95
C LYS A 82 -14.10 27.37 -9.96
N PRO A 83 -14.73 27.19 -11.14
CA PRO A 83 -16.19 27.05 -11.21
C PRO A 83 -16.68 25.80 -10.51
N GLU A 84 -17.89 25.87 -9.96
CA GLU A 84 -18.50 24.80 -9.17
C GLU A 84 -18.57 23.46 -9.92
N ASN A 85 -18.83 23.48 -11.23
CA ASN A 85 -18.92 22.28 -12.05
C ASN A 85 -17.55 21.60 -12.27
N ILE A 86 -16.45 22.29 -12.03
CA ILE A 86 -15.09 21.76 -12.16
C ILE A 86 -14.58 21.25 -10.81
N ILE A 87 -15.09 21.79 -9.70
CA ILE A 87 -14.64 21.43 -8.35
C ILE A 87 -14.78 19.93 -8.10
N GLU A 88 -15.90 19.33 -8.46
CA GLU A 88 -16.11 17.88 -8.28
C GLU A 88 -15.06 17.03 -9.00
N LYS A 89 -14.69 17.43 -10.23
CA LYS A 89 -13.64 16.74 -11.01
C LYS A 89 -12.28 16.89 -10.35
N ILE A 90 -11.98 18.07 -9.84
CA ILE A 90 -10.72 18.35 -9.15
C ILE A 90 -10.63 17.51 -7.88
N VAL A 91 -11.70 17.47 -7.09
CA VAL A 91 -11.77 16.66 -5.86
C VAL A 91 -11.57 15.19 -6.19
N GLY A 92 -12.27 14.68 -7.21
CA GLY A 92 -12.12 13.28 -7.64
C GLY A 92 -10.70 12.93 -8.05
N GLY A 93 -10.05 13.81 -8.82
CA GLY A 93 -8.66 13.62 -9.24
C GLY A 93 -7.68 13.65 -8.06
N LYS A 94 -7.91 14.55 -7.12
CA LYS A 94 -7.07 14.64 -5.93
C LYS A 94 -7.26 13.46 -4.99
N LEU A 95 -8.48 12.92 -4.88
CA LEU A 95 -8.74 11.70 -4.13
C LEU A 95 -8.03 10.49 -4.75
N GLU A 96 -7.99 10.40 -6.09
CA GLU A 96 -7.20 9.36 -6.75
C GLU A 96 -5.72 9.45 -6.37
N GLY A 97 -5.17 10.67 -6.31
CA GLY A 97 -3.81 10.90 -5.83
C GLY A 97 -3.62 10.49 -4.37
N PHE A 98 -4.60 10.79 -3.52
CA PHE A 98 -4.60 10.38 -2.12
C PHE A 98 -4.53 8.85 -1.99
N TYR A 99 -5.37 8.12 -2.76
CA TYR A 99 -5.35 6.66 -2.75
C TYR A 99 -4.00 6.10 -3.22
N LYS A 100 -3.43 6.67 -4.28
CA LYS A 100 -2.12 6.25 -4.80
C LYS A 100 -1.00 6.47 -3.79
N GLU A 101 -1.14 7.43 -2.91
CA GLU A 101 -0.14 7.71 -1.88
C GLU A 101 -0.31 6.84 -0.63
N ARG A 102 -1.56 6.57 -0.22
CA ARG A 102 -1.86 6.05 1.10
C ARG A 102 -2.38 4.60 1.11
N VAL A 103 -2.86 4.09 0.00
CA VAL A 103 -3.46 2.74 -0.10
C VAL A 103 -2.51 1.80 -0.82
N LEU A 104 -2.09 0.73 -0.15
CA LEU A 104 -1.08 -0.20 -0.65
C LEU A 104 -1.37 -0.70 -2.07
N MET A 105 -2.59 -1.19 -2.31
CA MET A 105 -2.95 -1.76 -3.62
C MET A 105 -2.90 -0.74 -4.75
N ASP A 106 -3.04 0.55 -4.44
CA ASP A 106 -3.00 1.63 -5.43
C ASP A 106 -1.61 2.23 -5.62
N GLN A 107 -0.68 1.93 -4.74
CA GLN A 107 0.68 2.49 -4.82
C GLN A 107 1.45 1.92 -6.00
N GLU A 108 2.25 2.77 -6.63
CA GLU A 108 3.22 2.33 -7.63
C GLU A 108 4.32 1.54 -6.94
N TRP A 109 4.68 0.39 -7.51
CA TRP A 109 5.72 -0.46 -6.93
C TRP A 109 7.09 0.24 -6.96
N ILE A 110 7.78 0.25 -5.83
CA ILE A 110 9.07 0.96 -5.70
C ILE A 110 10.13 0.48 -6.68
N GLN A 111 10.08 -0.79 -7.11
CA GLN A 111 11.07 -1.36 -8.05
C GLN A 111 10.71 -1.14 -9.51
N ASP A 112 9.44 -0.88 -9.81
CA ASP A 112 8.97 -0.63 -11.18
C ASP A 112 7.70 0.19 -11.13
N LYS A 113 7.82 1.49 -11.32
CA LYS A 113 6.71 2.45 -11.23
C LYS A 113 5.67 2.30 -12.32
N SER A 114 5.91 1.49 -13.33
CA SER A 114 4.92 1.19 -14.37
C SER A 114 3.86 0.22 -13.89
N LYS A 115 4.06 -0.41 -12.73
CA LYS A 115 3.15 -1.37 -12.11
C LYS A 115 2.73 -0.90 -10.74
N SER A 116 1.45 -1.13 -10.39
CA SER A 116 0.96 -0.97 -9.04
C SER A 116 1.13 -2.27 -8.26
N ILE A 117 0.97 -2.21 -6.95
CA ILE A 117 0.93 -3.43 -6.13
C ILE A 117 -0.25 -4.32 -6.55
N SER A 118 -1.38 -3.71 -6.92
CA SER A 118 -2.52 -4.43 -7.48
C SER A 118 -2.13 -5.22 -8.74
N ASP A 119 -1.31 -4.64 -9.61
CA ASP A 119 -0.80 -5.32 -10.81
C ASP A 119 0.04 -6.53 -10.45
N LEU A 120 0.92 -6.41 -9.46
CA LEU A 120 1.74 -7.54 -8.98
C LEU A 120 0.87 -8.70 -8.52
N VAL A 121 -0.15 -8.40 -7.74
CA VAL A 121 -1.07 -9.42 -7.21
C VAL A 121 -1.85 -10.07 -8.37
N SER A 122 -2.33 -9.28 -9.33
CA SER A 122 -3.05 -9.77 -10.50
C SER A 122 -2.18 -10.68 -11.37
N GLU A 123 -0.94 -10.28 -11.61
CA GLU A 123 0.03 -11.09 -12.36
C GLU A 123 0.31 -12.41 -11.65
N ALA A 124 0.44 -12.39 -10.33
CA ALA A 124 0.67 -13.58 -9.54
C ALA A 124 -0.54 -14.54 -9.60
N LYS A 125 -1.76 -14.02 -9.52
CA LYS A 125 -2.99 -14.81 -9.69
C LYS A 125 -2.99 -15.52 -11.02
N ALA A 126 -2.67 -14.80 -12.09
CA ALA A 126 -2.62 -15.38 -13.44
C ALA A 126 -1.53 -16.43 -13.58
N SER A 127 -0.35 -16.18 -13.03
CA SER A 127 0.81 -17.07 -13.12
C SER A 127 0.65 -18.32 -12.26
N MET A 128 0.13 -18.20 -11.07
CA MET A 128 0.02 -19.29 -10.09
C MET A 128 -1.32 -20.02 -10.17
N GLY A 129 -2.31 -19.45 -10.84
CA GLY A 129 -3.62 -20.07 -11.04
C GLY A 129 -4.48 -20.16 -9.79
N GLU A 130 -4.21 -19.33 -8.78
CA GLU A 130 -4.97 -19.29 -7.52
C GLU A 130 -5.32 -17.86 -7.14
N ASN A 131 -6.37 -17.71 -6.34
CA ASN A 131 -6.65 -16.43 -5.70
C ASN A 131 -5.53 -16.09 -4.71
N ILE A 132 -5.02 -14.87 -4.82
CA ILE A 132 -3.99 -14.34 -3.94
C ILE A 132 -4.46 -13.00 -3.47
N ASN A 133 -4.35 -12.74 -2.17
CA ASN A 133 -4.65 -11.44 -1.61
C ASN A 133 -3.69 -11.10 -0.46
N ILE A 134 -3.53 -9.81 -0.24
CA ILE A 134 -2.81 -9.31 0.92
C ILE A 134 -3.82 -9.25 2.08
N GLY A 135 -3.52 -9.93 3.18
CA GLY A 135 -4.35 -9.90 4.36
C GLY A 135 -4.04 -8.65 5.20
N ARG A 136 -3.17 -8.83 6.17
CA ARG A 136 -2.76 -7.73 7.06
C ARG A 136 -1.28 -7.45 6.90
N PHE A 137 -0.88 -6.25 7.25
CA PHE A 137 0.53 -5.93 7.42
C PHE A 137 0.72 -5.04 8.65
N ALA A 138 1.93 -5.08 9.19
CA ALA A 138 2.36 -4.18 10.24
C ALA A 138 3.75 -3.66 9.87
N ARG A 139 3.96 -2.36 10.06
CA ARG A 139 5.23 -1.71 9.83
C ARG A 139 5.65 -0.99 11.10
N ILE A 140 6.83 -1.30 11.58
CA ILE A 140 7.37 -0.70 12.80
C ILE A 140 8.74 -0.11 12.48
N ARG A 141 8.90 1.17 12.79
CA ARG A 141 10.17 1.86 12.66
C ARG A 141 10.51 2.50 13.99
N VAL A 142 11.77 2.36 14.39
CA VAL A 142 12.27 2.94 15.63
C VAL A 142 12.05 4.46 15.61
N GLY A 143 11.38 4.96 16.62
CA GLY A 143 11.11 6.40 16.78
C GLY A 143 9.82 6.90 16.15
N GLU A 144 9.15 6.11 15.33
CA GLU A 144 7.84 6.49 14.77
C GLU A 144 6.71 6.07 15.73
N GLY A 145 5.62 6.82 15.69
CA GLY A 145 4.44 6.51 16.49
C GLY A 145 4.54 6.87 17.96
N GLN A 146 5.64 7.47 18.39
CA GLN A 146 5.82 7.91 19.76
C GLN A 146 5.49 9.39 19.88
N GLY A 147 4.68 9.72 20.88
CA GLY A 147 4.32 11.11 21.15
C GLY A 147 3.25 11.68 20.23
N SER A 148 2.60 10.82 19.49
CA SER A 148 1.44 11.22 18.67
C SER A 148 0.18 11.27 19.53
#